data_24197439b7c70d3a80a5b36dc71083dd
#
_entry.id   24197439b7c70d3a80a5b36dc71083dd
#
_cell.length_a   1.000
_cell.length_b   1.000
_cell.length_c   1.000
_cell.angle_alpha   90.00
_cell.angle_beta   90.00
_cell.angle_gamma   90.00
#
_symmetry.space_group_name_H-M   'P 1'
#
loop_
_entity.id
_entity.type
_entity.pdbx_description
1 polymer ?
#
loop_
_entity_poly.entity_id
_entity_poly.type
_entity_poly.pdbx_seq_one_letter_code
_entity_poly.pdbx_strand_id
1 'polypeptide(L)'
;MASIIVQDPDIIVIDEPTSQLDPKGTEDVFEIIKYLNRQKKTIVLVEHKMNLIAEYADHIVYLNDGSVLLDGSPEDVLSSELLYEKNLDMPYVAVLGFQARSRGLFIDKIPTTVDEALKTFTECVQKSKGGSDGCGLS
;
A
#
# COMPACT_ATOMS: atom_id res chain seq x y z
N MET A 1 -6.84 -2.27 -23.76
CA MET A 1 -6.46 -0.91 -23.32
C MET A 1 -6.25 0.09 -24.47
N ALA A 2 -5.47 -0.22 -25.50
CA ALA A 2 -5.17 0.75 -26.57
C ALA A 2 -6.39 1.43 -27.22
N SER A 3 -7.48 0.70 -27.45
CA SER A 3 -8.70 1.24 -28.08
C SER A 3 -9.48 2.23 -27.22
N ILE A 4 -9.33 2.21 -25.91
CA ILE A 4 -9.99 3.12 -24.97
C ILE A 4 -9.21 4.45 -24.93
N ILE A 5 -7.90 4.39 -24.99
CA ILE A 5 -7.02 5.56 -24.93
C ILE A 5 -7.22 6.47 -26.18
N VAL A 6 -7.55 5.88 -27.34
CA VAL A 6 -7.79 6.62 -28.59
C VAL A 6 -9.01 7.55 -28.49
N GLN A 7 -9.98 7.27 -27.61
CA GLN A 7 -11.18 8.10 -27.42
C GLN A 7 -10.95 9.29 -26.48
N ASP A 8 -9.76 9.38 -25.87
CA ASP A 8 -9.33 10.44 -24.94
C ASP A 8 -10.36 10.78 -23.82
N PRO A 9 -10.93 9.79 -23.11
CA PRO A 9 -11.93 10.04 -22.08
C PRO A 9 -11.31 10.75 -20.87
N ASP A 10 -12.12 11.50 -20.12
CA ASP A 10 -11.69 12.16 -18.87
C ASP A 10 -11.66 11.18 -17.69
N ILE A 11 -12.51 10.14 -17.73
CA ILE A 11 -12.61 9.12 -16.67
C ILE A 11 -12.40 7.74 -17.31
N ILE A 12 -11.51 6.97 -16.73
CA ILE A 12 -11.16 5.61 -17.17
C ILE A 12 -11.40 4.65 -16.01
N VAL A 13 -12.23 3.64 -16.23
CA VAL A 13 -12.45 2.56 -15.25
C VAL A 13 -11.74 1.30 -15.74
N ILE A 14 -10.91 0.72 -14.89
CA ILE A 14 -10.09 -0.45 -15.20
C ILE A 14 -10.33 -1.50 -14.10
N ASP A 15 -10.77 -2.68 -14.53
CA ASP A 15 -11.05 -3.79 -13.63
C ASP A 15 -9.98 -4.87 -13.78
N GLU A 16 -9.27 -5.16 -12.68
CA GLU A 16 -8.20 -6.16 -12.55
C GLU A 16 -7.21 -6.23 -13.74
N PRO A 17 -6.57 -5.13 -14.15
CA PRO A 17 -5.74 -5.11 -15.36
C PRO A 17 -4.52 -6.02 -15.29
N THR A 18 -4.15 -6.48 -14.07
CA THR A 18 -2.92 -7.23 -13.83
C THR A 18 -3.15 -8.70 -13.50
N SER A 19 -4.40 -9.17 -13.50
CA SER A 19 -4.78 -10.52 -13.04
C SER A 19 -4.10 -11.67 -13.82
N GLN A 20 -3.76 -11.45 -15.10
CA GLN A 20 -3.16 -12.47 -15.98
C GLN A 20 -1.77 -12.08 -16.49
N LEU A 21 -1.14 -11.07 -15.89
CA LEU A 21 0.14 -10.57 -16.35
C LEU A 21 1.29 -11.08 -15.46
N ASP A 22 2.43 -11.27 -16.10
CA ASP A 22 3.70 -11.45 -15.42
C ASP A 22 4.14 -10.14 -14.74
N PRO A 23 5.18 -10.15 -13.89
CA PRO A 23 5.62 -8.94 -13.20
C PRO A 23 5.96 -7.79 -14.14
N LYS A 24 6.58 -8.07 -15.29
CA LYS A 24 6.94 -7.05 -16.27
C LYS A 24 5.70 -6.44 -16.94
N GLY A 25 4.75 -7.27 -17.36
CA GLY A 25 3.48 -6.79 -17.91
C GLY A 25 2.68 -5.96 -16.91
N THR A 26 2.78 -6.32 -15.63
CA THR A 26 2.20 -5.53 -14.54
C THR A 26 2.83 -4.14 -14.45
N GLU A 27 4.16 -4.04 -14.45
CA GLU A 27 4.88 -2.76 -14.46
C GLU A 27 4.50 -1.90 -15.68
N ASP A 28 4.47 -2.48 -16.87
CA ASP A 28 4.11 -1.77 -18.11
C ASP A 28 2.70 -1.18 -18.03
N VAL A 29 1.73 -1.90 -17.45
CA VAL A 29 0.36 -1.40 -17.24
C VAL A 29 0.35 -0.22 -16.28
N PHE A 30 1.05 -0.31 -15.15
CA PHE A 30 1.10 0.78 -14.17
C PHE A 30 1.84 2.03 -14.69
N GLU A 31 2.85 1.86 -15.55
CA GLU A 31 3.48 2.99 -16.23
C GLU A 31 2.49 3.72 -17.17
N ILE A 32 1.61 2.98 -17.86
CA ILE A 32 0.53 3.58 -18.65
C ILE A 32 -0.46 4.32 -17.75
N ILE A 33 -0.86 3.74 -16.62
CA ILE A 33 -1.74 4.37 -15.64
C ILE A 33 -1.12 5.68 -15.11
N LYS A 34 0.15 5.65 -14.71
CA LYS A 34 0.90 6.86 -14.31
C LYS A 34 0.91 7.93 -15.41
N TYR A 35 1.16 7.52 -16.65
CA TYR A 35 1.15 8.44 -17.77
C TYR A 35 -0.21 9.13 -17.93
N LEU A 36 -1.31 8.38 -17.89
CA LEU A 36 -2.67 8.91 -18.00
C LEU A 36 -3.02 9.84 -16.83
N ASN A 37 -2.62 9.49 -15.61
CA ASN A 37 -2.80 10.33 -14.42
C ASN A 37 -2.07 11.68 -14.58
N ARG A 38 -0.83 11.67 -15.10
CA ARG A 38 -0.10 12.92 -15.43
C ARG A 38 -0.82 13.78 -16.48
N GLN A 39 -1.61 13.18 -17.37
CA GLN A 39 -2.48 13.88 -18.31
C GLN A 39 -3.78 14.38 -17.67
N LYS A 40 -3.88 14.34 -16.32
CA LYS A 40 -5.06 14.77 -15.55
C LYS A 40 -6.31 13.95 -15.82
N LYS A 41 -6.16 12.71 -16.28
CA LYS A 41 -7.29 11.78 -16.38
C LYS A 41 -7.63 11.22 -15.00
N THR A 42 -8.91 11.06 -14.73
CA THR A 42 -9.37 10.35 -13.53
C THR A 42 -9.38 8.85 -13.80
N ILE A 43 -8.68 8.09 -12.97
CA ILE A 43 -8.59 6.63 -13.13
C ILE A 43 -9.23 5.96 -11.93
N VAL A 44 -10.24 5.14 -12.19
CA VAL A 44 -10.84 4.25 -11.20
C VAL A 44 -10.31 2.86 -11.46
N LEU A 45 -9.52 2.34 -10.53
CA LEU A 45 -8.86 1.04 -10.63
C LEU A 45 -9.47 0.07 -9.62
N VAL A 46 -9.98 -1.07 -10.08
CA VAL A 46 -10.32 -2.20 -9.22
C VAL A 46 -9.15 -3.16 -9.23
N GLU A 47 -8.56 -3.42 -8.07
CA GLU A 47 -7.36 -4.26 -7.93
C GLU A 47 -7.34 -4.87 -6.53
N HIS A 48 -6.79 -6.07 -6.40
CA HIS A 48 -6.63 -6.79 -5.13
C HIS A 48 -5.16 -6.93 -4.69
N LYS A 49 -4.21 -6.53 -5.53
CA LYS A 49 -2.77 -6.54 -5.20
C LYS A 49 -2.42 -5.32 -4.33
N MET A 50 -2.60 -5.44 -3.02
CA MET A 50 -2.47 -4.32 -2.07
C MET A 50 -1.13 -3.60 -2.12
N ASN A 51 -0.02 -4.28 -2.46
CA ASN A 51 1.28 -3.64 -2.63
C ASN A 51 1.31 -2.63 -3.79
N LEU A 52 0.62 -2.95 -4.90
CA LEU A 52 0.49 -2.05 -6.04
C LEU A 52 -0.42 -0.87 -5.70
N ILE A 53 -1.54 -1.13 -5.03
CA ILE A 53 -2.45 -0.08 -4.58
C ILE A 53 -1.70 0.89 -3.65
N ALA A 54 -0.89 0.39 -2.71
CA ALA A 54 -0.09 1.22 -1.81
C ALA A 54 0.89 2.15 -2.54
N GLU A 55 1.40 1.71 -3.68
CA GLU A 55 2.41 2.46 -4.44
C GLU A 55 1.81 3.47 -5.43
N TYR A 56 0.61 3.19 -5.96
CA TYR A 56 0.09 3.93 -7.11
C TYR A 56 -1.21 4.69 -6.85
N ALA A 57 -1.97 4.36 -5.81
CA ALA A 57 -3.24 5.02 -5.53
C ALA A 57 -3.05 6.36 -4.84
N ASP A 58 -3.87 7.35 -5.21
CA ASP A 58 -4.00 8.62 -4.50
C ASP A 58 -5.12 8.56 -3.45
N HIS A 59 -6.11 7.68 -3.68
CA HIS A 59 -7.28 7.50 -2.83
C HIS A 59 -7.78 6.05 -2.90
N ILE A 60 -8.22 5.50 -1.79
CA ILE A 60 -8.70 4.11 -1.69
C ILE A 60 -10.11 4.07 -1.11
N VAL A 61 -10.97 3.32 -1.78
CA VAL A 61 -12.25 2.88 -1.25
C VAL A 61 -12.17 1.36 -1.05
N TYR A 62 -12.05 0.93 0.20
CA TYR A 62 -11.94 -0.49 0.54
C TYR A 62 -13.33 -1.10 0.71
N LEU A 63 -13.65 -2.05 -0.15
CA LEU A 63 -14.93 -2.76 -0.15
C LEU A 63 -14.79 -4.11 0.56
N ASN A 64 -15.74 -4.42 1.45
CA ASN A 64 -15.84 -5.73 2.07
C ASN A 64 -17.32 -6.12 2.25
N ASP A 65 -17.68 -7.35 1.90
CA ASP A 65 -19.05 -7.86 2.01
C ASP A 65 -20.12 -6.93 1.41
N GLY A 66 -19.82 -6.34 0.24
CA GLY A 66 -20.73 -5.47 -0.49
C GLY A 66 -20.92 -4.07 0.13
N SER A 67 -20.09 -3.69 1.09
CA SER A 67 -20.15 -2.40 1.76
C SER A 67 -18.81 -1.69 1.74
N VAL A 68 -18.80 -0.36 1.80
CA VAL A 68 -17.58 0.44 2.01
C VAL A 68 -17.16 0.25 3.46
N LEU A 69 -15.99 -0.35 3.66
CA LEU A 69 -15.41 -0.57 4.98
C LEU A 69 -14.52 0.60 5.41
N LEU A 70 -13.69 1.08 4.49
CA LEU A 70 -12.78 2.21 4.70
C LEU A 70 -12.74 3.07 3.43
N ASP A 71 -12.50 4.37 3.61
CA ASP A 71 -12.44 5.37 2.55
C ASP A 71 -11.44 6.44 2.96
N GLY A 72 -10.37 6.67 2.17
CA GLY A 72 -9.35 7.63 2.53
C GLY A 72 -8.04 7.52 1.75
N SER A 73 -6.98 8.11 2.30
CA SER A 73 -5.64 8.01 1.73
C SER A 73 -5.11 6.57 1.80
N PRO A 74 -4.16 6.18 0.91
CA PRO A 74 -3.53 4.87 0.98
C PRO A 74 -2.91 4.60 2.36
N GLU A 75 -2.32 5.61 2.97
CA GLU A 75 -1.75 5.52 4.30
C GLU A 75 -2.80 5.18 5.35
N ASP A 76 -3.90 5.94 5.42
CA ASP A 76 -4.94 5.75 6.43
C ASP A 76 -5.65 4.40 6.29
N VAL A 77 -5.94 4.01 5.05
CA VAL A 77 -6.67 2.77 4.76
C VAL A 77 -5.77 1.54 4.99
N LEU A 78 -4.57 1.51 4.39
CA LEU A 78 -3.72 0.32 4.37
C LEU A 78 -2.91 0.11 5.65
N SER A 79 -2.81 1.11 6.53
CA SER A 79 -2.25 0.98 7.88
C SER A 79 -3.31 0.81 8.98
N SER A 80 -4.57 0.59 8.61
CA SER A 80 -5.68 0.48 9.55
C SER A 80 -5.59 -0.80 10.39
N GLU A 81 -5.70 -0.65 11.72
CA GLU A 81 -5.80 -1.78 12.65
C GLU A 81 -7.02 -2.66 12.35
N LEU A 82 -8.10 -2.06 11.84
CA LEU A 82 -9.30 -2.80 11.46
C LEU A 82 -9.04 -3.87 10.40
N LEU A 83 -8.21 -3.58 9.38
CA LEU A 83 -7.84 -4.57 8.37
C LEU A 83 -7.00 -5.70 8.99
N TYR A 84 -6.05 -5.34 9.86
CA TYR A 84 -5.20 -6.31 10.53
C TYR A 84 -5.98 -7.23 11.47
N GLU A 85 -6.84 -6.68 12.34
CA GLU A 85 -7.65 -7.45 13.29
C GLU A 85 -8.66 -8.38 12.60
N LYS A 86 -9.25 -7.92 11.49
CA LYS A 86 -10.19 -8.72 10.69
C LYS A 86 -9.50 -9.69 9.73
N ASN A 87 -8.15 -9.71 9.69
CA ASN A 87 -7.35 -10.51 8.77
C ASN A 87 -7.77 -10.31 7.29
N LEU A 88 -8.00 -9.05 6.92
CA LEU A 88 -8.31 -8.63 5.57
C LEU A 88 -7.04 -8.31 4.78
N ASP A 89 -7.18 -8.25 3.45
CA ASP A 89 -6.04 -8.00 2.57
C ASP A 89 -5.41 -6.63 2.83
N MET A 90 -4.10 -6.63 2.99
CA MET A 90 -3.26 -5.43 3.21
C MET A 90 -1.84 -5.67 2.69
N PRO A 91 -1.02 -4.60 2.51
CA PRO A 91 0.37 -4.76 2.10
C PRO A 91 1.16 -5.66 3.06
N TYR A 92 2.02 -6.54 2.52
CA TYR A 92 2.84 -7.44 3.35
C TYR A 92 3.71 -6.69 4.36
N VAL A 93 4.20 -5.51 3.98
CA VAL A 93 5.01 -4.66 4.88
C VAL A 93 4.19 -4.10 6.03
N ALA A 94 2.90 -3.83 5.83
CA ALA A 94 2.00 -3.40 6.89
C ALA A 94 1.74 -4.54 7.88
N VAL A 95 1.48 -5.76 7.39
CA VAL A 95 1.37 -6.96 8.24
C VAL A 95 2.64 -7.14 9.08
N LEU A 96 3.83 -7.02 8.45
CA LEU A 96 5.11 -7.10 9.16
C LEU A 96 5.24 -6.00 10.23
N GLY A 97 4.81 -4.77 9.92
CA GLY A 97 4.79 -3.66 10.86
C GLY A 97 3.96 -3.95 12.10
N PHE A 98 2.73 -4.43 11.92
CA PHE A 98 1.86 -4.84 13.03
C PHE A 98 2.44 -5.98 13.86
N GLN A 99 2.98 -7.01 13.21
CA GLN A 99 3.63 -8.12 13.90
C GLN A 99 4.86 -7.69 14.69
N ALA A 100 5.67 -6.79 14.16
CA ALA A 100 6.83 -6.25 14.84
C ALA A 100 6.42 -5.40 16.06
N ARG A 101 5.38 -4.55 15.90
CA ARG A 101 4.80 -3.77 16.99
C ARG A 101 4.26 -4.67 18.11
N SER A 102 3.56 -5.74 17.79
CA SER A 102 3.03 -6.70 18.78
C SER A 102 4.11 -7.46 19.54
N ARG A 103 5.33 -7.56 18.99
CA ARG A 103 6.51 -8.14 19.63
C ARG A 103 7.37 -7.13 20.39
N GLY A 104 6.88 -5.92 20.57
CA GLY A 104 7.53 -4.89 21.39
C GLY A 104 8.52 -3.99 20.63
N LEU A 105 8.60 -4.08 19.29
CA LEU A 105 9.34 -3.07 18.53
C LEU A 105 8.56 -1.76 18.53
N PHE A 106 9.26 -0.66 18.82
CA PHE A 106 8.66 0.67 18.71
C PHE A 106 8.54 1.07 17.25
N ILE A 107 7.32 0.97 16.72
CA ILE A 107 6.95 1.40 15.36
C ILE A 107 5.89 2.48 15.51
N ASP A 108 6.26 3.70 15.21
CA ASP A 108 5.37 4.86 15.30
C ASP A 108 4.26 4.77 14.23
N LYS A 109 4.66 4.59 12.99
CA LYS A 109 3.78 4.49 11.83
C LYS A 109 3.93 3.15 11.16
N ILE A 110 2.82 2.45 10.90
CA ILE A 110 2.81 1.21 10.13
C ILE A 110 3.18 1.51 8.67
N PRO A 111 4.24 0.89 8.12
CA PRO A 111 4.63 1.13 6.73
C PRO A 111 3.63 0.48 5.77
N THR A 112 3.31 1.16 4.67
CA THR A 112 2.42 0.64 3.62
C THR A 112 3.16 0.31 2.34
N THR A 113 4.36 0.87 2.15
CA THR A 113 5.24 0.60 1.01
C THR A 113 6.58 0.00 1.46
N VAL A 114 7.30 -0.63 0.52
CA VAL A 114 8.62 -1.21 0.80
C VAL A 114 9.62 -0.15 1.23
N ASP A 115 9.59 1.03 0.59
CA ASP A 115 10.48 2.15 0.93
C ASP A 115 10.24 2.68 2.35
N GLU A 116 8.97 2.76 2.76
CA GLU A 116 8.62 3.12 4.14
C GLU A 116 9.09 2.05 5.13
N ALA A 117 8.91 0.78 4.80
CA ALA A 117 9.34 -0.33 5.64
C ALA A 117 10.87 -0.32 5.86
N LEU A 118 11.65 -0.11 4.79
CA LEU A 118 13.09 -0.01 4.88
C LEU A 118 13.53 1.13 5.82
N LYS A 119 12.91 2.30 5.74
CA LYS A 119 13.19 3.43 6.63
C LYS A 119 12.83 3.08 8.08
N THR A 120 11.58 2.63 8.30
CA THR A 120 11.06 2.31 9.63
C THR A 120 11.92 1.27 10.35
N PHE A 121 12.22 0.15 9.69
CA PHE A 121 13.00 -0.91 10.31
C PHE A 121 14.48 -0.56 10.48
N THR A 122 15.07 0.24 9.59
CA THR A 122 16.44 0.74 9.76
C THR A 122 16.55 1.65 11.00
N GLU A 123 15.59 2.54 11.19
CA GLU A 123 15.52 3.39 12.38
C GLU A 123 15.35 2.59 13.67
N CYS A 124 14.50 1.57 13.66
CA CYS A 124 14.32 0.66 14.80
C CYS A 124 15.62 -0.05 15.18
N VAL A 125 16.38 -0.55 14.20
CA VAL A 125 17.67 -1.21 14.43
C VAL A 125 18.73 -0.24 14.97
N GLN A 126 18.75 1.00 14.47
CA GLN A 126 19.69 2.02 14.96
C GLN A 126 19.39 2.44 16.41
N LYS A 127 18.11 2.61 16.76
CA LYS A 127 17.69 2.94 18.12
C LYS A 127 17.99 1.80 19.10
N SER A 128 17.87 0.55 18.69
CA SER A 128 18.21 -0.61 19.51
C SER A 128 19.72 -0.76 19.75
N LYS A 129 20.59 -0.30 18.84
CA LYS A 129 22.05 -0.31 19.00
C LYS A 129 22.58 0.88 19.79
N GLY A 130 21.87 2.00 19.83
CA GLY A 130 22.25 3.20 20.61
C GLY A 130 21.80 3.18 22.08
N GLY A 131 21.00 2.19 22.48
CA GLY A 131 20.44 2.05 23.84
C GLY A 131 21.21 1.09 24.78
N SER A 132 22.44 0.71 24.47
CA SER A 132 23.21 -0.23 25.30
C SER A 132 24.08 0.44 26.37
N ASP A 133 23.72 1.63 26.85
CA ASP A 133 24.30 2.20 28.07
C ASP A 133 23.18 2.52 29.06
N GLY A 134 22.91 1.57 29.97
CA GLY A 134 22.10 1.90 31.15
C GLY A 134 21.05 0.86 31.59
N CYS A 135 21.40 -0.40 31.71
CA CYS A 135 20.68 -1.29 32.63
C CYS A 135 21.66 -1.87 33.62
N GLY A 136 21.97 -1.09 34.66
CA GLY A 136 22.62 -1.57 35.86
C GLY A 136 21.67 -2.51 36.61
N LEU A 137 22.13 -3.71 36.81
CA LEU A 137 21.58 -4.67 37.78
C LEU A 137 21.52 -4.05 39.16
N SER A 138 20.37 -4.04 39.74
CA SER A 138 20.17 -4.01 41.21
C SER A 138 19.06 -4.95 41.56
#